data_00a9ae6d70b3d93147b7d451dfdfe6f6
#
_entry.id   00a9ae6d70b3d93147b7d451dfdfe6f6
#
_cell.length_a   1.000
_cell.length_b   1.000
_cell.length_c   1.000
_cell.angle_alpha   90.00
_cell.angle_beta   90.00
_cell.angle_gamma   90.00
#
_symmetry.space_group_name_H-M   'P 1'
#
loop_
_entity.id
_entity.type
_entity.pdbx_description
1 polymer ?
#
loop_
_entity_poly.entity_id
_entity_poly.type
_entity_poly.pdbx_seq_one_letter_code
_entity_poly.pdbx_strand_id
1 'polypeptide(L)'
;MMKIELDMYQTIAVAVVVLMLGSFLKKKFKVLDRFCIPAPVVGGVLFAIFTCICYATGLVEFSFNDILKEVCMVFFFTSVGFQANLKVLKSGGKALIVFLGLVIVLIVSQNFLAVGLAKLMHISPLIGLCTGSIPMVGGHGTAGAFGPVLEDFGVAGASTLCTAGATFGLIAGSMMGGPIGKRLIEKKNLLDTVVQEDDSLLVEEEKKHERHTSMYPAAVFQLIIAIGIGTIVSDLLSKTGMTFPIYIGAMIAAAFIRNIGEYSGKFTIYMGEINDIGGISLSLFLGIAMITLKLWQLADLALPLVILLAGQVLLMFVFAYFVVFNVMGRDYDAAVLSSGVCGFGMGATPNAMANMQAVCEKYAPSVKAYLLVPLVGSLFADFLNSLTITFFINFL
;
A
#
# COMPACT_ATOMS: atom_id res chain seq x y z
N MET A 1 -29.77 -23.20 0.02
CA MET A 1 -28.97 -22.15 0.67
C MET A 1 -29.77 -20.86 0.65
N MET A 2 -29.97 -20.23 1.81
CA MET A 2 -30.68 -18.94 1.90
C MET A 2 -29.75 -17.83 1.40
N LYS A 3 -30.24 -16.95 0.51
CA LYS A 3 -29.48 -15.78 0.04
C LYS A 3 -29.90 -14.54 0.82
N ILE A 4 -28.95 -13.81 1.37
CA ILE A 4 -29.16 -12.52 2.04
C ILE A 4 -28.43 -11.46 1.23
N GLU A 5 -29.21 -10.58 0.58
CA GLU A 5 -28.68 -9.46 -0.19
C GLU A 5 -28.75 -8.20 0.67
N LEU A 6 -27.61 -7.57 0.89
CA LEU A 6 -27.48 -6.31 1.63
C LEU A 6 -27.38 -5.15 0.64
N ASP A 7 -28.19 -4.12 0.87
CA ASP A 7 -28.08 -2.86 0.12
C ASP A 7 -26.81 -2.08 0.48
N MET A 8 -26.57 -0.97 -0.19
CA MET A 8 -25.35 -0.17 0.02
C MET A 8 -25.23 0.39 1.44
N TYR A 9 -26.33 0.75 2.10
CA TYR A 9 -26.34 1.28 3.45
C TYR A 9 -26.10 0.19 4.50
N GLN A 10 -26.73 -0.96 4.31
CA GLN A 10 -26.53 -2.15 5.15
C GLN A 10 -25.08 -2.67 5.02
N THR A 11 -24.55 -2.70 3.80
CA THR A 11 -23.17 -3.13 3.52
C THR A 11 -22.15 -2.26 4.26
N ILE A 12 -22.27 -0.93 4.16
CA ILE A 12 -21.33 -0.03 4.85
C ILE A 12 -21.52 -0.09 6.37
N ALA A 13 -22.74 -0.26 6.87
CA ALA A 13 -22.99 -0.41 8.31
C ALA A 13 -22.33 -1.68 8.87
N VAL A 14 -22.47 -2.82 8.18
CA VAL A 14 -21.77 -4.07 8.55
C VAL A 14 -20.25 -3.87 8.50
N ALA A 15 -19.72 -3.22 7.45
CA ALA A 15 -18.29 -2.95 7.34
C ALA A 15 -17.77 -2.10 8.51
N VAL A 16 -18.52 -1.07 8.95
CA VAL A 16 -18.16 -0.24 10.10
C VAL A 16 -18.17 -1.05 11.40
N VAL A 17 -19.18 -1.90 11.64
CA VAL A 17 -19.22 -2.79 12.82
C VAL A 17 -18.02 -3.72 12.84
N VAL A 18 -17.68 -4.31 11.70
CA VAL A 18 -16.53 -5.21 11.55
C VAL A 18 -15.21 -4.45 11.77
N LEU A 19 -15.10 -3.21 11.29
CA LEU A 19 -13.96 -2.31 11.53
C LEU A 19 -13.81 -1.98 13.02
N MET A 20 -14.92 -1.67 13.71
CA MET A 20 -14.92 -1.42 15.17
C MET A 20 -14.48 -2.66 15.95
N LEU A 21 -14.95 -3.84 15.57
CA LEU A 21 -14.49 -5.11 16.13
C LEU A 21 -12.97 -5.30 15.94
N GLY A 22 -12.47 -5.04 14.72
CA GLY A 22 -11.03 -5.11 14.42
C GLY A 22 -10.21 -4.13 15.26
N SER A 23 -10.70 -2.90 15.44
CA SER A 23 -10.07 -1.88 16.28
C SER A 23 -10.03 -2.31 17.77
N PHE A 24 -11.11 -2.90 18.26
CA PHE A 24 -11.18 -3.46 19.62
C PHE A 24 -10.16 -4.59 19.81
N LEU A 25 -10.10 -5.53 18.87
CA LEU A 25 -9.16 -6.66 18.91
C LEU A 25 -7.70 -6.20 18.83
N LYS A 26 -7.40 -5.22 18.00
CA LYS A 26 -6.07 -4.61 17.91
C LYS A 26 -5.61 -4.04 19.26
N LYS A 27 -6.48 -3.31 19.95
CA LYS A 27 -6.20 -2.79 21.31
C LYS A 27 -5.96 -3.90 22.33
N LYS A 28 -6.66 -5.03 22.21
CA LYS A 28 -6.56 -6.17 23.15
C LYS A 28 -5.32 -7.04 22.86
N PHE A 29 -4.96 -7.24 21.60
CA PHE A 29 -3.87 -8.13 21.17
C PHE A 29 -2.70 -7.33 20.60
N LYS A 30 -1.73 -6.96 21.43
CA LYS A 30 -0.53 -6.17 21.04
C LYS A 30 0.25 -6.76 19.85
N VAL A 31 0.14 -8.07 19.60
CA VAL A 31 0.78 -8.71 18.43
C VAL A 31 0.24 -8.16 17.13
N LEU A 32 -1.07 -7.91 17.02
CA LEU A 32 -1.69 -7.33 15.82
C LEU A 32 -1.19 -5.90 15.54
N ASP A 33 -0.97 -5.15 16.62
CA ASP A 33 -0.44 -3.79 16.53
C ASP A 33 1.04 -3.79 16.15
N ARG A 34 1.82 -4.72 16.72
CA ARG A 34 3.24 -4.91 16.41
C ARG A 34 3.50 -5.18 14.93
N PHE A 35 2.62 -5.90 14.26
CA PHE A 35 2.71 -6.15 12.81
C PHE A 35 2.00 -5.10 11.96
N CYS A 36 1.54 -4.00 12.55
CA CYS A 36 0.84 -2.90 11.88
C CYS A 36 -0.37 -3.35 11.04
N ILE A 37 -1.02 -4.46 11.39
CA ILE A 37 -2.17 -4.98 10.64
C ILE A 37 -3.33 -3.97 10.75
N PRO A 38 -3.93 -3.51 9.63
CA PRO A 38 -5.04 -2.58 9.66
C PRO A 38 -6.26 -3.15 10.37
N ALA A 39 -6.96 -2.33 11.14
CA ALA A 39 -8.16 -2.77 11.88
C ALA A 39 -9.26 -3.38 10.96
N PRO A 40 -9.53 -2.82 9.75
CA PRO A 40 -10.47 -3.44 8.81
C PRO A 40 -10.09 -4.87 8.44
N VAL A 41 -8.80 -5.16 8.32
CA VAL A 41 -8.30 -6.51 7.99
C VAL A 41 -8.54 -7.49 9.13
N VAL A 42 -8.22 -7.08 10.38
CA VAL A 42 -8.43 -7.93 11.57
C VAL A 42 -9.90 -8.32 11.72
N GLY A 43 -10.80 -7.34 11.68
CA GLY A 43 -12.24 -7.59 11.79
C GLY A 43 -12.76 -8.35 10.57
N GLY A 44 -12.33 -7.96 9.36
CA GLY A 44 -12.79 -8.51 8.10
C GLY A 44 -12.42 -9.97 7.89
N VAL A 45 -11.21 -10.39 8.29
CA VAL A 45 -10.82 -11.82 8.22
C VAL A 45 -11.71 -12.67 9.12
N LEU A 46 -12.03 -12.21 10.33
CA LEU A 46 -12.97 -12.94 11.21
C LEU A 46 -14.36 -13.04 10.58
N PHE A 47 -14.84 -11.94 9.98
CA PHE A 47 -16.12 -11.95 9.29
C PHE A 47 -16.09 -12.84 8.04
N ALA A 48 -15.00 -12.82 7.27
CA ALA A 48 -14.81 -13.68 6.10
C ALA A 48 -14.76 -15.18 6.49
N ILE A 49 -14.16 -15.52 7.64
CA ILE A 49 -14.23 -16.89 8.19
C ILE A 49 -15.67 -17.25 8.54
N PHE A 50 -16.41 -16.37 9.19
CA PHE A 50 -17.82 -16.58 9.51
C PHE A 50 -18.66 -16.82 8.24
N THR A 51 -18.54 -15.97 7.22
CA THR A 51 -19.25 -16.13 5.95
C THR A 51 -18.82 -17.40 5.20
N CYS A 52 -17.56 -17.78 5.27
CA CYS A 52 -17.04 -19.02 4.71
C CYS A 52 -17.67 -20.27 5.39
N ILE A 53 -17.80 -20.28 6.71
CA ILE A 53 -18.48 -21.35 7.44
C ILE A 53 -19.95 -21.43 7.03
N CYS A 54 -20.65 -20.28 6.98
CA CYS A 54 -22.06 -20.25 6.55
C CYS A 54 -22.25 -20.78 5.13
N TYR A 55 -21.35 -20.46 4.23
CA TYR A 55 -21.33 -20.95 2.83
C TYR A 55 -21.07 -22.45 2.78
N ALA A 56 -20.01 -22.93 3.45
CA ALA A 56 -19.58 -24.34 3.43
C ALA A 56 -20.64 -25.28 4.07
N THR A 57 -21.37 -24.78 5.08
CA THR A 57 -22.48 -25.53 5.69
C THR A 57 -23.79 -25.46 4.90
N GLY A 58 -23.85 -24.70 3.80
CA GLY A 58 -25.03 -24.55 2.96
C GLY A 58 -26.15 -23.74 3.62
N LEU A 59 -25.90 -23.06 4.73
CA LEU A 59 -26.90 -22.31 5.49
C LEU A 59 -27.26 -20.98 4.80
N VAL A 60 -26.27 -20.11 4.58
CA VAL A 60 -26.49 -18.74 4.10
C VAL A 60 -25.36 -18.32 3.14
N GLU A 61 -25.74 -17.66 2.06
CA GLU A 61 -24.85 -16.91 1.17
C GLU A 61 -25.15 -15.41 1.29
N PHE A 62 -24.11 -14.62 1.61
CA PHE A 62 -24.19 -13.17 1.69
C PHE A 62 -23.79 -12.53 0.37
N SER A 63 -24.60 -11.57 -0.09
CA SER A 63 -24.28 -10.70 -1.22
C SER A 63 -24.28 -9.24 -0.77
N PHE A 64 -23.24 -8.50 -1.13
CA PHE A 64 -23.00 -7.13 -0.69
C PHE A 64 -23.02 -6.17 -1.87
N ASN A 65 -23.53 -4.96 -1.66
CA ASN A 65 -23.50 -3.91 -2.68
C ASN A 65 -22.19 -3.15 -2.65
N ASP A 66 -21.47 -3.09 -3.79
CA ASP A 66 -20.10 -2.57 -3.91
C ASP A 66 -20.01 -1.08 -4.26
N ILE A 67 -21.12 -0.38 -4.50
CA ILE A 67 -21.12 1.02 -4.95
C ILE A 67 -20.30 1.93 -4.01
N LEU A 68 -20.54 1.84 -2.70
CA LEU A 68 -19.81 2.68 -1.73
C LEU A 68 -18.33 2.25 -1.57
N LYS A 69 -18.00 0.99 -1.85
CA LYS A 69 -16.60 0.53 -1.91
C LYS A 69 -15.85 1.28 -3.01
N GLU A 70 -16.43 1.36 -4.21
CA GLU A 70 -15.84 2.07 -5.34
C GLU A 70 -15.68 3.57 -5.07
N VAL A 71 -16.70 4.22 -4.52
CA VAL A 71 -16.63 5.63 -4.15
C VAL A 71 -15.50 5.89 -3.17
N CYS A 72 -15.44 5.14 -2.07
CA CYS A 72 -14.37 5.28 -1.07
C CYS A 72 -12.99 5.01 -1.66
N MET A 73 -12.86 4.01 -2.54
CA MET A 73 -11.62 3.69 -3.24
C MET A 73 -11.15 4.88 -4.09
N VAL A 74 -12.03 5.48 -4.88
CA VAL A 74 -11.68 6.63 -5.74
C VAL A 74 -11.24 7.82 -4.89
N PHE A 75 -11.93 8.14 -3.79
CA PHE A 75 -11.52 9.20 -2.85
C PHE A 75 -10.12 8.93 -2.26
N PHE A 76 -9.86 7.70 -1.84
CA PHE A 76 -8.55 7.30 -1.31
C PHE A 76 -7.44 7.49 -2.35
N PHE A 77 -7.56 6.89 -3.54
CA PHE A 77 -6.52 7.01 -4.56
C PHE A 77 -6.35 8.44 -5.09
N THR A 78 -7.41 9.24 -5.09
CA THR A 78 -7.30 10.67 -5.40
C THR A 78 -6.45 11.39 -4.35
N SER A 79 -6.64 11.09 -3.06
CA SER A 79 -5.79 11.66 -2.00
C SER A 79 -4.31 11.23 -2.16
N VAL A 80 -4.04 9.99 -2.56
CA VAL A 80 -2.69 9.52 -2.92
C VAL A 80 -2.11 10.33 -4.08
N GLY A 81 -2.91 10.64 -5.11
CA GLY A 81 -2.48 11.51 -6.20
C GLY A 81 -2.02 12.91 -5.74
N PHE A 82 -2.74 13.51 -4.80
CA PHE A 82 -2.34 14.79 -4.21
C PHE A 82 -1.02 14.73 -3.41
N GLN A 83 -0.57 13.56 -3.00
CA GLN A 83 0.72 13.41 -2.32
C GLN A 83 1.91 13.54 -3.28
N ALA A 84 1.74 13.28 -4.58
CA ALA A 84 2.80 13.32 -5.59
C ALA A 84 3.28 14.76 -5.88
N ASN A 85 4.22 15.26 -5.07
CA ASN A 85 4.75 16.63 -5.14
C ASN A 85 6.18 16.65 -5.73
N LEU A 86 6.31 17.17 -6.95
CA LEU A 86 7.60 17.29 -7.64
C LEU A 86 8.55 18.31 -7.02
N LYS A 87 8.04 19.31 -6.29
CA LYS A 87 8.87 20.28 -5.57
C LYS A 87 9.61 19.59 -4.42
N VAL A 88 8.91 18.74 -3.66
CA VAL A 88 9.52 17.92 -2.59
C VAL A 88 10.53 16.93 -3.19
N LEU A 89 10.24 16.32 -4.34
CA LEU A 89 11.17 15.44 -5.02
C LEU A 89 12.47 16.15 -5.41
N LYS A 90 12.38 17.40 -5.90
CA LYS A 90 13.55 18.20 -6.25
C LYS A 90 14.35 18.64 -5.02
N SER A 91 13.69 18.99 -3.92
CA SER A 91 14.36 19.42 -2.67
C SER A 91 15.07 18.28 -1.94
N GLY A 92 14.60 17.04 -2.08
CA GLY A 92 15.19 15.85 -1.44
C GLY A 92 16.54 15.41 -2.03
N GLY A 93 17.03 16.10 -3.06
CA GLY A 93 18.35 15.93 -3.62
C GLY A 93 18.59 14.56 -4.30
N LYS A 94 19.89 14.27 -4.56
CA LYS A 94 20.29 13.06 -5.30
C LYS A 94 19.90 11.76 -4.56
N ALA A 95 19.97 11.75 -3.24
CA ALA A 95 19.65 10.54 -2.44
C ALA A 95 18.20 10.12 -2.60
N LEU A 96 17.26 11.07 -2.60
CA LEU A 96 15.83 10.80 -2.79
C LEU A 96 15.54 10.25 -4.19
N ILE A 97 16.15 10.84 -5.23
CA ILE A 97 15.98 10.38 -6.62
C ILE A 97 16.51 8.95 -6.80
N VAL A 98 17.69 8.66 -6.23
CA VAL A 98 18.28 7.32 -6.29
C VAL A 98 17.42 6.31 -5.53
N PHE A 99 16.93 6.68 -4.35
CA PHE A 99 16.07 5.82 -3.55
C PHE A 99 14.72 5.56 -4.23
N LEU A 100 14.11 6.58 -4.84
CA LEU A 100 12.91 6.42 -5.67
C LEU A 100 13.16 5.48 -6.85
N GLY A 101 14.31 5.62 -7.54
CA GLY A 101 14.71 4.71 -8.62
C GLY A 101 14.81 3.25 -8.15
N LEU A 102 15.37 3.02 -6.95
CA LEU A 102 15.42 1.69 -6.34
C LEU A 102 14.02 1.12 -6.06
N VAL A 103 13.09 1.95 -5.61
CA VAL A 103 11.70 1.52 -5.35
C VAL A 103 11.01 1.13 -6.66
N ILE A 104 11.20 1.89 -7.74
CA ILE A 104 10.68 1.51 -9.08
C ILE A 104 11.25 0.16 -9.52
N VAL A 105 12.56 -0.04 -9.37
CA VAL A 105 13.22 -1.32 -9.71
C VAL A 105 12.63 -2.46 -8.86
N LEU A 106 12.37 -2.23 -7.57
CA LEU A 106 11.74 -3.22 -6.69
C LEU A 106 10.35 -3.59 -7.19
N ILE A 107 9.48 -2.60 -7.45
CA ILE A 107 8.11 -2.80 -7.95
C ILE A 107 8.12 -3.65 -9.22
N VAL A 108 8.95 -3.28 -10.19
CA VAL A 108 9.07 -3.99 -11.46
C VAL A 108 9.60 -5.41 -11.26
N SER A 109 10.61 -5.58 -10.40
CA SER A 109 11.21 -6.90 -10.10
C SER A 109 10.22 -7.84 -9.40
N GLN A 110 9.38 -7.33 -8.49
CA GLN A 110 8.34 -8.10 -7.81
C GLN A 110 7.31 -8.65 -8.81
N ASN A 111 6.87 -7.82 -9.77
CA ASN A 111 5.92 -8.24 -10.78
C ASN A 111 6.53 -9.24 -11.76
N PHE A 112 7.75 -9.00 -12.25
CA PHE A 112 8.45 -9.96 -13.12
C PHE A 112 8.69 -11.30 -12.44
N LEU A 113 9.11 -11.31 -11.18
CA LEU A 113 9.29 -12.54 -10.41
C LEU A 113 7.97 -13.29 -10.26
N ALA A 114 6.90 -12.59 -9.88
CA ALA A 114 5.58 -13.18 -9.67
C ALA A 114 5.03 -13.80 -10.97
N VAL A 115 5.08 -13.05 -12.07
CA VAL A 115 4.69 -13.53 -13.41
C VAL A 115 5.56 -14.69 -13.88
N GLY A 116 6.87 -14.59 -13.67
CA GLY A 116 7.82 -15.64 -14.04
C GLY A 116 7.57 -16.95 -13.30
N LEU A 117 7.38 -16.89 -11.98
CA LEU A 117 7.06 -18.06 -11.16
C LEU A 117 5.68 -18.65 -11.53
N ALA A 118 4.67 -17.81 -11.78
CA ALA A 118 3.36 -18.27 -12.22
C ALA A 118 3.45 -19.06 -13.55
N LYS A 119 4.20 -18.54 -14.53
CA LYS A 119 4.47 -19.24 -15.80
C LYS A 119 5.20 -20.55 -15.60
N LEU A 120 6.19 -20.61 -14.70
CA LEU A 120 6.91 -21.85 -14.37
C LEU A 120 6.01 -22.91 -13.73
N MET A 121 5.00 -22.48 -12.98
CA MET A 121 4.00 -23.36 -12.36
C MET A 121 2.81 -23.67 -13.27
N HIS A 122 2.85 -23.22 -14.53
CA HIS A 122 1.76 -23.39 -15.51
C HIS A 122 0.40 -22.82 -15.03
N ILE A 123 0.41 -21.75 -14.23
CA ILE A 123 -0.78 -21.01 -13.83
C ILE A 123 -0.83 -19.64 -14.52
N SER A 124 -2.01 -19.01 -14.53
CA SER A 124 -2.18 -17.69 -15.16
C SER A 124 -1.17 -16.66 -14.62
N PRO A 125 -0.48 -15.91 -15.49
CA PRO A 125 0.42 -14.83 -15.07
C PRO A 125 -0.26 -13.77 -14.22
N LEU A 126 -1.56 -13.54 -14.41
CA LEU A 126 -2.38 -12.60 -13.62
C LEU A 126 -2.54 -13.09 -12.18
N ILE A 127 -2.58 -14.42 -11.91
CA ILE A 127 -2.51 -14.98 -10.56
C ILE A 127 -1.16 -14.62 -9.92
N GLY A 128 -0.08 -14.64 -10.69
CA GLY A 128 1.22 -14.16 -10.22
C GLY A 128 1.15 -12.73 -9.71
N LEU A 129 0.54 -11.81 -10.46
CA LEU A 129 0.40 -10.41 -10.05
C LEU A 129 -0.31 -10.23 -8.71
N CYS A 130 -1.23 -11.15 -8.33
CA CYS A 130 -1.86 -11.15 -7.00
C CYS A 130 -0.86 -11.31 -5.85
N THR A 131 0.38 -11.71 -6.12
CA THR A 131 1.47 -11.84 -5.14
C THR A 131 2.66 -10.94 -5.46
N GLY A 132 2.60 -10.16 -6.53
CA GLY A 132 3.60 -9.20 -6.96
C GLY A 132 3.54 -7.88 -6.17
N SER A 133 3.84 -6.79 -6.82
CA SER A 133 3.84 -5.47 -6.18
C SER A 133 2.45 -5.00 -5.74
N ILE A 134 1.36 -5.61 -6.26
CA ILE A 134 -0.01 -5.31 -5.82
C ILE A 134 -0.13 -5.43 -4.29
N PRO A 135 0.09 -6.61 -3.68
CA PRO A 135 0.03 -6.75 -2.24
C PRO A 135 1.33 -6.35 -1.52
N MET A 136 2.50 -6.46 -2.19
CA MET A 136 3.78 -6.25 -1.52
C MET A 136 4.06 -4.77 -1.24
N VAL A 137 4.27 -3.96 -2.25
CA VAL A 137 4.48 -2.50 -2.08
C VAL A 137 3.15 -1.80 -1.83
N GLY A 138 2.10 -2.14 -2.56
CA GLY A 138 0.80 -1.48 -2.46
C GLY A 138 -0.05 -1.89 -1.27
N GLY A 139 0.30 -2.98 -0.57
CA GLY A 139 -0.40 -3.46 0.62
C GLY A 139 -1.89 -3.74 0.37
N HIS A 140 -2.68 -3.62 1.45
CA HIS A 140 -4.12 -3.91 1.40
C HIS A 140 -4.92 -2.92 0.55
N GLY A 141 -4.48 -1.65 0.47
CA GLY A 141 -5.14 -0.63 -0.34
C GLY A 141 -5.13 -1.00 -1.82
N THR A 142 -3.96 -1.25 -2.37
CA THR A 142 -3.78 -1.65 -3.77
C THR A 142 -4.35 -3.05 -4.03
N ALA A 143 -4.20 -3.99 -3.08
CA ALA A 143 -4.81 -5.32 -3.16
C ALA A 143 -6.34 -5.25 -3.30
N GLY A 144 -6.99 -4.41 -2.50
CA GLY A 144 -8.44 -4.22 -2.56
C GLY A 144 -8.92 -3.54 -3.85
N ALA A 145 -8.09 -2.67 -4.44
CA ALA A 145 -8.41 -1.96 -5.67
C ALA A 145 -8.22 -2.84 -6.92
N PHE A 146 -7.06 -3.49 -7.01
CA PHE A 146 -6.72 -4.29 -8.21
C PHE A 146 -7.24 -5.72 -8.16
N GLY A 147 -7.59 -6.26 -6.97
CA GLY A 147 -8.21 -7.58 -6.86
C GLY A 147 -9.46 -7.73 -7.73
N PRO A 148 -10.49 -6.85 -7.57
CA PRO A 148 -11.68 -6.87 -8.45
C PRO A 148 -11.34 -6.69 -9.93
N VAL A 149 -10.41 -5.81 -10.27
CA VAL A 149 -9.95 -5.63 -11.67
C VAL A 149 -9.41 -6.94 -12.24
N LEU A 150 -8.59 -7.68 -11.49
CA LEU A 150 -8.10 -8.97 -11.93
C LEU A 150 -9.20 -10.04 -12.01
N GLU A 151 -10.24 -9.94 -11.19
CA GLU A 151 -11.43 -10.79 -11.29
C GLU A 151 -12.20 -10.54 -12.59
N ASP A 152 -12.32 -9.27 -13.01
CA ASP A 152 -12.91 -8.89 -14.31
C ASP A 152 -12.07 -9.43 -15.49
N PHE A 153 -10.76 -9.58 -15.31
CA PHE A 153 -9.86 -10.26 -16.28
C PHE A 153 -9.89 -11.79 -16.16
N GLY A 154 -10.82 -12.36 -15.37
CA GLY A 154 -11.06 -13.81 -15.29
C GLY A 154 -10.26 -14.55 -14.21
N VAL A 155 -9.60 -13.85 -13.30
CA VAL A 155 -8.89 -14.48 -12.16
C VAL A 155 -9.84 -14.64 -10.98
N ALA A 156 -10.50 -15.77 -10.89
CA ALA A 156 -11.40 -16.07 -9.77
C ALA A 156 -10.67 -15.99 -8.42
N GLY A 157 -11.23 -15.22 -7.48
CA GLY A 157 -10.68 -15.05 -6.12
C GLY A 157 -9.44 -14.15 -6.03
N ALA A 158 -9.14 -13.33 -7.06
CA ALA A 158 -8.01 -12.43 -7.07
C ALA A 158 -8.03 -11.45 -5.87
N SER A 159 -9.20 -10.92 -5.50
CA SER A 159 -9.36 -10.05 -4.32
C SER A 159 -8.88 -10.74 -3.04
N THR A 160 -9.22 -12.02 -2.89
CA THR A 160 -8.83 -12.82 -1.72
C THR A 160 -7.33 -13.17 -1.75
N LEU A 161 -6.79 -13.52 -2.93
CA LEU A 161 -5.36 -13.80 -3.13
C LEU A 161 -4.50 -12.56 -2.82
N CYS A 162 -4.86 -11.41 -3.39
CA CYS A 162 -4.14 -10.15 -3.15
C CYS A 162 -4.16 -9.77 -1.67
N THR A 163 -5.31 -9.93 -0.99
CA THR A 163 -5.45 -9.61 0.43
C THR A 163 -4.63 -10.55 1.33
N ALA A 164 -4.64 -11.85 1.02
CA ALA A 164 -3.80 -12.83 1.72
C ALA A 164 -2.31 -12.51 1.53
N GLY A 165 -1.91 -12.16 0.29
CA GLY A 165 -0.57 -11.69 -0.03
C GLY A 165 -0.17 -10.45 0.76
N ALA A 166 -1.03 -9.45 0.87
CA ALA A 166 -0.77 -8.22 1.64
C ALA A 166 -0.62 -8.50 3.15
N THR A 167 -1.47 -9.35 3.71
CA THR A 167 -1.36 -9.75 5.12
C THR A 167 -0.04 -10.49 5.40
N PHE A 168 0.31 -11.44 4.53
CA PHE A 168 1.59 -12.14 4.60
C PHE A 168 2.78 -11.18 4.49
N GLY A 169 2.72 -10.26 3.53
CA GLY A 169 3.75 -9.25 3.29
C GLY A 169 4.01 -8.38 4.51
N LEU A 170 2.94 -7.87 5.18
CA LEU A 170 3.07 -7.10 6.42
C LEU A 170 3.84 -7.86 7.51
N ILE A 171 3.51 -9.13 7.72
CA ILE A 171 4.16 -9.97 8.73
C ILE A 171 5.63 -10.22 8.33
N ALA A 172 5.87 -10.69 7.11
CA ALA A 172 7.21 -11.01 6.62
C ALA A 172 8.12 -9.77 6.59
N GLY A 173 7.63 -8.63 6.10
CA GLY A 173 8.36 -7.37 6.05
C GLY A 173 8.76 -6.86 7.43
N SER A 174 7.85 -6.95 8.42
CA SER A 174 8.15 -6.59 9.82
C SER A 174 9.18 -7.52 10.46
N MET A 175 9.17 -8.81 10.11
CA MET A 175 10.13 -9.78 10.66
C MET A 175 11.53 -9.69 10.03
N MET A 176 11.63 -9.20 8.79
CA MET A 176 12.90 -9.17 8.04
C MET A 176 13.75 -7.93 8.32
N GLY A 177 13.13 -6.77 8.50
CA GLY A 177 13.83 -5.50 8.54
C GLY A 177 14.88 -5.41 9.66
N GLY A 178 14.49 -5.69 10.90
CA GLY A 178 15.38 -5.69 12.05
C GLY A 178 16.60 -6.61 11.89
N PRO A 179 16.43 -7.90 11.58
CA PRO A 179 17.53 -8.83 11.33
C PRO A 179 18.46 -8.42 10.19
N ILE A 180 17.96 -7.86 9.10
CA ILE A 180 18.78 -7.40 7.96
C ILE A 180 19.61 -6.19 8.38
N GLY A 181 19.00 -5.16 9.00
CA GLY A 181 19.70 -3.98 9.49
C GLY A 181 20.79 -4.37 10.50
N LYS A 182 20.43 -5.18 11.50
CA LYS A 182 21.39 -5.70 12.48
C LYS A 182 22.58 -6.40 11.82
N ARG A 183 22.32 -7.34 10.90
CA ARG A 183 23.38 -8.12 10.24
C ARG A 183 24.31 -7.24 9.41
N LEU A 184 23.79 -6.22 8.74
CA LEU A 184 24.58 -5.27 7.97
C LEU A 184 25.50 -4.45 8.89
N ILE A 185 24.94 -3.89 9.97
CA ILE A 185 25.65 -3.04 10.92
C ILE A 185 26.77 -3.81 11.62
N GLU A 186 26.45 -4.98 12.20
CA GLU A 186 27.42 -5.77 12.97
C GLU A 186 28.50 -6.42 12.07
N LYS A 187 28.11 -7.00 10.91
CA LYS A 187 29.09 -7.68 10.02
C LYS A 187 30.07 -6.73 9.36
N LYS A 188 29.67 -5.47 9.15
CA LYS A 188 30.47 -4.47 8.42
C LYS A 188 31.04 -3.37 9.32
N ASN A 189 30.83 -3.45 10.65
CA ASN A 189 31.31 -2.49 11.65
C ASN A 189 30.89 -1.04 11.29
N LEU A 190 29.60 -0.81 10.96
CA LEU A 190 29.15 0.47 10.42
C LEU A 190 28.95 1.56 11.47
N LEU A 191 29.12 1.29 12.76
CA LEU A 191 28.94 2.30 13.81
C LEU A 191 29.95 3.45 13.70
N ASP A 192 31.11 3.19 13.13
CA ASP A 192 32.13 4.22 12.88
C ASP A 192 31.73 5.17 11.72
N THR A 193 30.70 4.83 10.96
CA THR A 193 30.19 5.65 9.86
C THR A 193 28.93 6.47 10.24
N VAL A 194 28.57 6.48 11.52
CA VAL A 194 27.43 7.27 12.02
C VAL A 194 27.79 8.75 11.93
N VAL A 195 27.03 9.49 11.12
CA VAL A 195 27.12 10.94 11.03
C VAL A 195 26.25 11.53 12.15
N GLN A 196 26.83 12.33 13.03
CA GLN A 196 26.06 13.13 13.98
C GLN A 196 25.41 14.28 13.20
N GLU A 197 24.23 14.03 12.64
CA GLU A 197 23.42 15.10 12.04
C GLU A 197 22.60 15.79 13.14
N ASP A 198 22.39 17.09 12.98
CA ASP A 198 21.65 17.91 13.93
C ASP A 198 20.16 17.51 13.88
N ASP A 199 19.63 17.04 15.01
CA ASP A 199 18.21 16.62 15.16
C ASP A 199 17.20 17.75 14.86
N SER A 200 17.68 18.99 14.70
CA SER A 200 16.86 20.14 14.34
C SER A 200 16.11 19.95 12.99
N LEU A 201 16.64 19.15 12.06
CA LEU A 201 16.00 18.86 10.77
C LEU A 201 14.75 17.99 10.89
N LEU A 202 14.64 17.17 11.94
CA LEU A 202 13.46 16.35 12.20
C LEU A 202 12.34 17.16 12.87
N VAL A 203 12.69 18.25 13.57
CA VAL A 203 11.72 19.09 14.31
C VAL A 203 10.98 20.07 13.39
N GLU A 204 11.55 20.47 12.26
CA GLU A 204 10.90 21.41 11.32
C GLU A 204 9.75 20.80 10.53
N GLU A 205 9.70 19.49 10.32
CA GLU A 205 8.57 18.82 9.62
C GLU A 205 7.34 18.65 10.51
N GLU A 206 7.47 18.70 11.84
CA GLU A 206 6.34 18.70 12.78
C GLU A 206 5.75 20.10 13.08
N LYS A 207 5.85 21.07 12.21
CA LYS A 207 4.89 22.20 12.27
C LYS A 207 3.51 21.62 12.03
N LYS A 208 2.86 21.19 13.14
CA LYS A 208 1.45 20.78 13.19
C LYS A 208 0.66 21.83 12.42
N HIS A 209 0.31 21.49 11.18
CA HIS A 209 -0.67 22.24 10.45
C HIS A 209 -1.94 22.20 11.30
N GLU A 210 -2.32 23.32 11.92
CA GLU A 210 -3.53 23.40 12.71
C GLU A 210 -4.69 23.10 11.77
N ARG A 211 -5.32 21.93 11.97
CA ARG A 211 -6.47 21.50 11.20
C ARG A 211 -7.68 22.32 11.63
N HIS A 212 -8.21 23.09 10.70
CA HIS A 212 -9.40 23.88 10.95
C HIS A 212 -10.62 23.21 10.31
N THR A 213 -11.69 23.04 11.08
CA THR A 213 -12.95 22.45 10.60
C THR A 213 -13.49 23.14 9.35
N SER A 214 -13.23 24.44 9.20
CA SER A 214 -13.61 25.27 8.05
C SER A 214 -12.90 24.90 6.74
N MET A 215 -11.79 24.16 6.78
CA MET A 215 -10.99 23.78 5.60
C MET A 215 -11.47 22.47 4.95
N TYR A 216 -12.17 21.61 5.69
CA TYR A 216 -12.65 20.33 5.16
C TYR A 216 -13.57 20.43 3.94
N PRO A 217 -14.55 21.39 3.86
CA PRO A 217 -15.33 21.54 2.65
C PRO A 217 -14.49 21.84 1.41
N ALA A 218 -13.49 22.72 1.54
CA ALA A 218 -12.58 23.03 0.44
C ALA A 218 -11.74 21.83 0.00
N ALA A 219 -11.24 21.02 0.95
CA ALA A 219 -10.52 19.79 0.67
C ALA A 219 -11.40 18.76 -0.07
N VAL A 220 -12.66 18.56 0.38
CA VAL A 220 -13.64 17.70 -0.30
C VAL A 220 -13.90 18.19 -1.71
N PHE A 221 -14.06 19.50 -1.93
CA PHE A 221 -14.28 20.05 -3.27
C PHE A 221 -13.06 19.84 -4.18
N GLN A 222 -11.84 19.98 -3.66
CA GLN A 222 -10.61 19.67 -4.41
C GLN A 222 -10.56 18.20 -4.82
N LEU A 223 -10.91 17.27 -3.93
CA LEU A 223 -11.00 15.84 -4.24
C LEU A 223 -12.06 15.57 -5.33
N ILE A 224 -13.27 16.12 -5.19
CA ILE A 224 -14.36 15.92 -6.15
C ILE A 224 -14.00 16.48 -7.53
N ILE A 225 -13.37 17.66 -7.59
CA ILE A 225 -12.91 18.25 -8.86
C ILE A 225 -11.85 17.35 -9.50
N ALA A 226 -10.88 16.86 -8.72
CA ALA A 226 -9.85 15.95 -9.21
C ALA A 226 -10.45 14.64 -9.73
N ILE A 227 -11.47 14.08 -9.05
CA ILE A 227 -12.21 12.90 -9.50
C ILE A 227 -12.91 13.18 -10.82
N GLY A 228 -13.64 14.28 -10.93
CA GLY A 228 -14.36 14.65 -12.16
C GLY A 228 -13.41 14.86 -13.36
N ILE A 229 -12.27 15.53 -13.18
CA ILE A 229 -11.23 15.63 -14.22
C ILE A 229 -10.64 14.25 -14.50
N GLY A 230 -10.46 13.43 -13.48
CA GLY A 230 -9.89 12.10 -13.58
C GLY A 230 -10.70 11.13 -14.42
N THR A 231 -12.03 11.22 -14.41
CA THR A 231 -12.87 10.41 -15.32
C THR A 231 -12.55 10.72 -16.78
N ILE A 232 -12.40 12.01 -17.11
CA ILE A 232 -12.03 12.44 -18.47
C ILE A 232 -10.63 11.91 -18.82
N VAL A 233 -9.69 11.96 -17.89
CA VAL A 233 -8.33 11.44 -18.09
C VAL A 233 -8.37 9.93 -18.31
N SER A 234 -9.13 9.16 -17.51
CA SER A 234 -9.29 7.71 -17.72
C SER A 234 -9.90 7.39 -19.08
N ASP A 235 -10.92 8.12 -19.51
CA ASP A 235 -11.54 7.94 -20.82
C ASP A 235 -10.57 8.23 -21.98
N LEU A 236 -9.75 9.27 -21.85
CA LEU A 236 -8.71 9.58 -22.82
C LEU A 236 -7.63 8.51 -22.89
N LEU A 237 -7.19 8.00 -21.74
CA LEU A 237 -6.20 6.93 -21.66
C LEU A 237 -6.77 5.62 -22.23
N SER A 238 -8.02 5.30 -21.98
CA SER A 238 -8.68 4.08 -22.50
C SER A 238 -8.78 4.07 -24.02
N LYS A 239 -8.76 5.24 -24.69
CA LYS A 239 -8.69 5.34 -26.16
C LYS A 239 -7.38 4.81 -26.74
N THR A 240 -6.35 4.62 -25.93
CA THR A 240 -5.08 3.98 -26.34
C THR A 240 -5.20 2.45 -26.51
N GLY A 241 -6.36 1.86 -26.21
CA GLY A 241 -6.59 0.42 -26.23
C GLY A 241 -6.22 -0.30 -24.93
N MET A 242 -5.75 0.44 -23.91
CA MET A 242 -5.43 -0.08 -22.59
C MET A 242 -6.58 0.22 -21.60
N THR A 243 -6.84 -0.68 -20.67
CA THR A 243 -7.84 -0.49 -19.63
C THR A 243 -7.28 0.31 -18.47
N PHE A 244 -7.86 1.48 -18.20
CA PHE A 244 -7.51 2.34 -17.08
C PHE A 244 -8.71 2.50 -16.15
N PRO A 245 -8.67 1.93 -14.93
CA PRO A 245 -9.68 2.19 -13.93
C PRO A 245 -9.80 3.68 -13.59
N ILE A 246 -11.01 4.12 -13.21
CA ILE A 246 -11.33 5.53 -12.92
C ILE A 246 -10.39 6.15 -11.88
N TYR A 247 -10.01 5.39 -10.86
CA TYR A 247 -9.12 5.89 -9.81
C TYR A 247 -7.70 6.22 -10.31
N ILE A 248 -7.22 5.59 -11.39
CA ILE A 248 -5.92 5.94 -12.00
C ILE A 248 -5.98 7.33 -12.61
N GLY A 249 -7.02 7.65 -13.37
CA GLY A 249 -7.20 9.00 -13.92
C GLY A 249 -7.39 10.05 -12.83
N ALA A 250 -8.15 9.73 -11.78
CA ALA A 250 -8.36 10.62 -10.65
C ALA A 250 -7.04 10.90 -9.89
N MET A 251 -6.21 9.88 -9.71
CA MET A 251 -4.88 9.98 -9.10
C MET A 251 -3.94 10.85 -9.95
N ILE A 252 -3.94 10.68 -11.28
CA ILE A 252 -3.14 11.50 -12.21
C ILE A 252 -3.62 12.95 -12.18
N ALA A 253 -4.94 13.20 -12.26
CA ALA A 253 -5.51 14.54 -12.22
C ALA A 253 -5.16 15.25 -10.90
N ALA A 254 -5.25 14.57 -9.77
CA ALA A 254 -4.87 15.09 -8.46
C ALA A 254 -3.39 15.47 -8.40
N ALA A 255 -2.49 14.63 -8.95
CA ALA A 255 -1.06 14.92 -9.05
C ALA A 255 -0.80 16.18 -9.88
N PHE A 256 -1.50 16.37 -11.01
CA PHE A 256 -1.41 17.60 -11.80
C PHE A 256 -1.90 18.83 -11.03
N ILE A 257 -3.07 18.76 -10.39
CA ILE A 257 -3.64 19.86 -9.59
C ILE A 257 -2.66 20.22 -8.46
N ARG A 258 -2.11 19.23 -7.75
CA ARG A 258 -1.12 19.44 -6.70
C ARG A 258 0.08 20.25 -7.19
N ASN A 259 0.68 19.82 -8.29
CA ASN A 259 1.88 20.44 -8.81
C ASN A 259 1.59 21.83 -9.41
N ILE A 260 0.46 22.03 -10.09
CA ILE A 260 0.04 23.36 -10.57
C ILE A 260 -0.16 24.32 -9.39
N GLY A 261 -0.83 23.89 -8.30
CA GLY A 261 -1.00 24.69 -7.08
C GLY A 261 0.33 25.13 -6.48
N GLU A 262 1.26 24.19 -6.29
CA GLU A 262 2.58 24.43 -5.71
C GLU A 262 3.46 25.36 -6.56
N TYR A 263 3.44 25.22 -7.89
CA TYR A 263 4.26 26.05 -8.78
C TYR A 263 3.63 27.41 -9.06
N SER A 264 2.30 27.52 -9.15
CA SER A 264 1.62 28.78 -9.44
C SER A 264 1.44 29.66 -8.21
N GLY A 265 1.32 29.07 -7.01
CA GLY A 265 0.98 29.78 -5.79
C GLY A 265 -0.41 30.44 -5.79
N LYS A 266 -1.26 30.15 -6.81
CA LYS A 266 -2.55 30.83 -7.00
C LYS A 266 -3.66 30.29 -6.12
N PHE A 267 -3.56 29.06 -5.65
CA PHE A 267 -4.53 28.41 -4.78
C PHE A 267 -3.86 27.47 -3.79
N THR A 268 -4.46 27.32 -2.64
CA THR A 268 -3.94 26.48 -1.55
C THR A 268 -4.48 25.06 -1.69
N ILE A 269 -3.61 24.07 -1.51
CA ILE A 269 -3.98 22.66 -1.39
C ILE A 269 -4.04 22.29 0.09
N TYR A 270 -5.18 21.80 0.55
CA TYR A 270 -5.43 21.47 1.96
C TYR A 270 -5.01 20.03 2.26
N MET A 271 -3.68 19.79 2.23
CA MET A 271 -3.12 18.42 2.31
C MET A 271 -3.45 17.68 3.60
N GLY A 272 -3.49 18.39 4.73
CA GLY A 272 -3.86 17.78 6.03
C GLY A 272 -5.25 17.15 5.98
N GLU A 273 -6.22 17.95 5.54
CA GLU A 273 -7.63 17.57 5.44
C GLU A 273 -7.87 16.54 4.31
N ILE A 274 -7.16 16.67 3.18
CA ILE A 274 -7.19 15.67 2.09
C ILE A 274 -6.69 14.30 2.60
N ASN A 275 -5.61 14.27 3.38
CA ASN A 275 -5.09 13.04 3.95
C ASN A 275 -6.04 12.40 4.96
N ASP A 276 -6.71 13.23 5.79
CA ASP A 276 -7.70 12.74 6.75
C ASP A 276 -8.92 12.10 6.03
N ILE A 277 -9.44 12.77 5.00
CA ILE A 277 -10.54 12.24 4.17
C ILE A 277 -10.10 10.96 3.46
N GLY A 278 -8.89 10.95 2.90
CA GLY A 278 -8.29 9.77 2.28
C GLY A 278 -8.16 8.59 3.25
N GLY A 279 -7.71 8.84 4.48
CA GLY A 279 -7.59 7.83 5.54
C GLY A 279 -8.93 7.24 5.99
N ILE A 280 -9.96 8.08 6.13
CA ILE A 280 -11.33 7.61 6.40
C ILE A 280 -11.85 6.77 5.22
N SER A 281 -11.67 7.27 4.00
CA SER A 281 -12.09 6.58 2.78
C SER A 281 -11.38 5.23 2.62
N LEU A 282 -10.07 5.15 2.90
CA LEU A 282 -9.31 3.89 2.93
C LEU A 282 -9.90 2.90 3.95
N SER A 283 -10.20 3.37 5.16
CA SER A 283 -10.74 2.51 6.23
C SER A 283 -12.09 1.91 5.84
N LEU A 284 -13.00 2.72 5.27
CA LEU A 284 -14.31 2.28 4.80
C LEU A 284 -14.18 1.35 3.58
N PHE A 285 -13.37 1.73 2.61
CA PHE A 285 -13.07 0.93 1.43
C PHE A 285 -12.54 -0.47 1.82
N LEU A 286 -11.52 -0.53 2.68
CA LEU A 286 -10.97 -1.80 3.18
C LEU A 286 -12.00 -2.58 4.00
N GLY A 287 -12.82 -1.90 4.83
CA GLY A 287 -13.88 -2.54 5.58
C GLY A 287 -14.85 -3.29 4.68
N ILE A 288 -15.35 -2.64 3.61
CA ILE A 288 -16.26 -3.26 2.65
C ILE A 288 -15.52 -4.36 1.87
N ALA A 289 -14.31 -4.10 1.38
CA ALA A 289 -13.53 -5.09 0.64
C ALA A 289 -13.26 -6.37 1.45
N MET A 290 -13.03 -6.23 2.77
CA MET A 290 -12.75 -7.39 3.63
C MET A 290 -13.99 -8.24 3.94
N ILE A 291 -15.17 -7.64 4.10
CA ILE A 291 -16.39 -8.42 4.35
C ILE A 291 -16.88 -9.17 3.12
N THR A 292 -16.47 -8.74 1.92
CA THR A 292 -16.81 -9.39 0.64
C THR A 292 -15.89 -10.54 0.24
N LEU A 293 -14.84 -10.84 1.03
CA LEU A 293 -13.87 -11.89 0.71
C LEU A 293 -14.50 -13.29 0.71
N LYS A 294 -14.18 -14.05 -0.32
CA LYS A 294 -14.65 -15.43 -0.53
C LYS A 294 -13.51 -16.42 -0.27
N LEU A 295 -13.24 -16.72 1.01
CA LEU A 295 -12.08 -17.55 1.42
C LEU A 295 -12.10 -18.96 0.83
N TRP A 296 -13.25 -19.52 0.49
CA TRP A 296 -13.36 -20.84 -0.14
C TRP A 296 -12.72 -20.90 -1.52
N GLN A 297 -12.49 -19.77 -2.19
CA GLN A 297 -11.82 -19.70 -3.50
C GLN A 297 -10.31 -19.89 -3.41
N LEU A 298 -9.71 -19.83 -2.22
CA LEU A 298 -8.25 -20.00 -2.03
C LEU A 298 -7.79 -21.46 -1.99
N ALA A 299 -8.68 -22.41 -1.79
CA ALA A 299 -8.31 -23.80 -1.48
C ALA A 299 -7.39 -24.42 -2.57
N ASP A 300 -7.71 -24.20 -3.84
CA ASP A 300 -6.97 -24.79 -4.96
C ASP A 300 -5.64 -24.07 -5.27
N LEU A 301 -5.46 -22.87 -4.74
CA LEU A 301 -4.27 -22.03 -5.00
C LEU A 301 -3.32 -21.96 -3.79
N ALA A 302 -3.57 -22.72 -2.72
CA ALA A 302 -2.79 -22.62 -1.49
C ALA A 302 -1.29 -22.92 -1.70
N LEU A 303 -0.95 -24.00 -2.41
CA LEU A 303 0.45 -24.36 -2.67
C LEU A 303 1.15 -23.38 -3.62
N PRO A 304 0.57 -23.00 -4.79
CA PRO A 304 1.12 -21.93 -5.62
C PRO A 304 1.35 -20.62 -4.85
N LEU A 305 0.41 -20.23 -4.01
CA LEU A 305 0.50 -18.99 -3.22
C LEU A 305 1.73 -18.99 -2.29
N VAL A 306 1.98 -20.12 -1.60
CA VAL A 306 3.15 -20.26 -0.71
C VAL A 306 4.46 -20.10 -1.49
N ILE A 307 4.58 -20.72 -2.67
CA ILE A 307 5.78 -20.64 -3.50
C ILE A 307 6.01 -19.21 -4.00
N LEU A 308 4.95 -18.57 -4.49
CA LEU A 308 5.00 -17.19 -4.98
C LEU A 308 5.42 -16.23 -3.86
N LEU A 309 4.82 -16.33 -2.68
CA LEU A 309 5.13 -15.50 -1.53
C LEU A 309 6.54 -15.74 -0.97
N ALA A 310 7.00 -17.00 -0.93
CA ALA A 310 8.38 -17.32 -0.57
C ALA A 310 9.39 -16.70 -1.56
N GLY A 311 9.07 -16.70 -2.86
CA GLY A 311 9.83 -16.00 -3.88
C GLY A 311 9.95 -14.50 -3.60
N GLN A 312 8.86 -13.84 -3.20
CA GLN A 312 8.87 -12.42 -2.84
C GLN A 312 9.74 -12.12 -1.60
N VAL A 313 9.69 -12.99 -0.59
CA VAL A 313 10.57 -12.88 0.59
C VAL A 313 12.04 -12.96 0.21
N LEU A 314 12.39 -13.94 -0.66
CA LEU A 314 13.76 -14.10 -1.13
C LEU A 314 14.21 -12.90 -1.96
N LEU A 315 13.37 -12.42 -2.88
CA LEU A 315 13.65 -11.21 -3.66
C LEU A 315 13.90 -10.01 -2.73
N MET A 316 13.02 -9.81 -1.75
CA MET A 316 13.14 -8.69 -0.82
C MET A 316 14.42 -8.76 0.00
N PHE A 317 14.79 -9.95 0.48
CA PHE A 317 16.05 -10.15 1.19
C PHE A 317 17.26 -9.79 0.31
N VAL A 318 17.31 -10.32 -0.91
CA VAL A 318 18.41 -10.05 -1.87
C VAL A 318 18.43 -8.56 -2.22
N PHE A 319 17.30 -7.97 -2.47
CA PHE A 319 17.18 -6.56 -2.86
C PHE A 319 17.63 -5.62 -1.73
N ALA A 320 17.14 -5.82 -0.51
CA ALA A 320 17.51 -4.99 0.64
C ALA A 320 18.98 -5.14 1.00
N TYR A 321 19.49 -6.39 1.07
CA TYR A 321 20.81 -6.67 1.55
C TYR A 321 21.91 -6.32 0.54
N PHE A 322 21.68 -6.58 -0.75
CA PHE A 322 22.71 -6.41 -1.78
C PHE A 322 22.49 -5.17 -2.64
N VAL A 323 21.25 -4.79 -2.96
CA VAL A 323 20.99 -3.69 -3.89
C VAL A 323 20.87 -2.38 -3.11
N VAL A 324 19.91 -2.26 -2.21
CA VAL A 324 19.66 -1.02 -1.46
C VAL A 324 20.91 -0.62 -0.67
N PHE A 325 21.48 -1.53 0.11
CA PHE A 325 22.68 -1.27 0.91
C PHE A 325 23.86 -0.76 0.07
N ASN A 326 24.15 -1.41 -1.07
CA ASN A 326 25.29 -1.04 -1.89
C ASN A 326 25.09 0.26 -2.67
N VAL A 327 23.88 0.54 -3.13
CA VAL A 327 23.57 1.75 -3.93
C VAL A 327 23.41 2.99 -3.05
N MET A 328 22.92 2.83 -1.81
CA MET A 328 22.65 3.96 -0.93
C MET A 328 23.87 4.44 -0.12
N GLY A 329 25.06 3.82 -0.29
CA GLY A 329 26.31 4.35 0.27
C GLY A 329 27.14 3.39 1.10
N ARG A 330 26.64 2.20 1.45
CA ARG A 330 27.31 1.16 2.27
C ARG A 330 27.67 1.63 3.68
N ASP A 331 26.99 2.66 4.17
CA ASP A 331 27.14 3.28 5.46
C ASP A 331 26.06 2.82 6.44
N TYR A 332 26.04 3.39 7.64
CA TYR A 332 25.02 3.13 8.66
C TYR A 332 23.62 3.48 8.16
N ASP A 333 23.46 4.63 7.51
CA ASP A 333 22.18 5.08 6.97
C ASP A 333 21.66 4.11 5.91
N ALA A 334 22.53 3.59 5.04
CA ALA A 334 22.16 2.59 4.05
C ALA A 334 21.67 1.27 4.68
N ALA A 335 22.22 0.89 5.86
CA ALA A 335 21.74 -0.28 6.60
C ALA A 335 20.35 -0.03 7.21
N VAL A 336 20.10 1.16 7.77
CA VAL A 336 18.78 1.57 8.28
C VAL A 336 17.77 1.66 7.15
N LEU A 337 18.12 2.26 6.00
CA LEU A 337 17.29 2.29 4.79
C LEU A 337 16.93 0.88 4.30
N SER A 338 17.91 -0.05 4.29
CA SER A 338 17.65 -1.45 3.90
C SER A 338 16.64 -2.13 4.83
N SER A 339 16.70 -1.82 6.14
CA SER A 339 15.71 -2.28 7.12
C SER A 339 14.31 -1.68 6.82
N GLY A 340 14.25 -0.38 6.53
CA GLY A 340 13.00 0.31 6.19
C GLY A 340 12.35 -0.21 4.91
N VAL A 341 13.16 -0.44 3.86
CA VAL A 341 12.67 -0.98 2.57
C VAL A 341 11.98 -2.33 2.74
N CYS A 342 12.45 -3.21 3.64
CA CYS A 342 11.75 -4.46 3.93
C CYS A 342 10.31 -4.22 4.44
N GLY A 343 10.10 -3.17 5.22
CA GLY A 343 8.79 -2.83 5.78
C GLY A 343 7.79 -2.36 4.72
N PHE A 344 8.14 -1.32 3.94
CA PHE A 344 7.20 -0.81 2.94
C PHE A 344 7.22 -1.62 1.64
N GLY A 345 8.31 -2.25 1.29
CA GLY A 345 8.43 -3.07 0.09
C GLY A 345 7.72 -4.42 0.17
N MET A 346 7.28 -4.82 1.36
CA MET A 346 6.44 -6.00 1.60
C MET A 346 5.21 -5.71 2.47
N GLY A 347 4.88 -4.46 2.72
CA GLY A 347 3.78 -4.20 3.63
C GLY A 347 3.23 -2.79 3.54
N ALA A 348 3.79 -1.89 4.34
CA ALA A 348 3.33 -0.51 4.44
C ALA A 348 4.39 0.39 5.07
N THR A 349 4.28 1.71 4.84
CA THR A 349 5.17 2.71 5.44
C THR A 349 5.27 2.62 6.97
N PRO A 350 4.18 2.38 7.74
CA PRO A 350 4.30 2.17 9.19
C PRO A 350 5.22 1.00 9.58
N ASN A 351 5.23 -0.09 8.82
CA ASN A 351 6.16 -1.21 9.06
C ASN A 351 7.60 -0.80 8.82
N ALA A 352 7.85 0.01 7.80
CA ALA A 352 9.17 0.56 7.53
C ALA A 352 9.66 1.41 8.71
N MET A 353 8.79 2.29 9.23
CA MET A 353 9.10 3.12 10.39
C MET A 353 9.41 2.27 11.64
N ALA A 354 8.60 1.26 11.91
CA ALA A 354 8.81 0.33 13.04
C ALA A 354 10.15 -0.44 12.90
N ASN A 355 10.49 -0.91 11.70
CA ASN A 355 11.75 -1.58 11.44
C ASN A 355 12.96 -0.65 11.66
N MET A 356 12.89 0.57 11.14
CA MET A 356 13.94 1.56 11.32
C MET A 356 14.08 1.96 12.79
N GLN A 357 12.97 2.19 13.49
CA GLN A 357 12.97 2.52 14.90
C GLN A 357 13.64 1.43 15.74
N ALA A 358 13.30 0.15 15.51
CA ALA A 358 13.92 -0.96 16.23
C ALA A 358 15.45 -1.06 16.02
N VAL A 359 15.94 -0.67 14.85
CA VAL A 359 17.39 -0.58 14.57
C VAL A 359 17.99 0.65 15.24
N CYS A 360 17.38 1.82 15.09
CA CYS A 360 17.89 3.08 15.63
C CYS A 360 17.89 3.12 17.15
N GLU A 361 16.89 2.57 17.83
CA GLU A 361 16.84 2.45 19.30
C GLU A 361 18.00 1.60 19.84
N LYS A 362 18.42 0.60 19.06
CA LYS A 362 19.49 -0.31 19.48
C LYS A 362 20.89 0.26 19.23
N TYR A 363 21.07 1.04 18.19
CA TYR A 363 22.40 1.48 17.72
C TYR A 363 22.55 3.00 17.73
N ALA A 364 22.01 3.71 16.73
CA ALA A 364 22.11 5.16 16.61
C ALA A 364 20.96 5.71 15.72
N PRO A 365 20.55 6.98 15.85
CA PRO A 365 19.57 7.60 14.96
C PRO A 365 20.11 7.73 13.53
N SER A 366 19.21 7.73 12.53
CA SER A 366 19.51 7.96 11.12
C SER A 366 18.51 8.96 10.55
N VAL A 367 18.83 10.24 10.59
CA VAL A 367 18.00 11.34 10.07
C VAL A 367 17.67 11.11 8.59
N LYS A 368 18.68 10.75 7.80
CA LYS A 368 18.53 10.47 6.36
C LYS A 368 17.52 9.37 6.06
N ALA A 369 17.52 8.26 6.81
CA ALA A 369 16.55 7.19 6.59
C ALA A 369 15.12 7.62 6.96
N TYR A 370 14.96 8.34 8.07
CA TYR A 370 13.67 8.86 8.52
C TYR A 370 13.10 9.94 7.60
N LEU A 371 13.92 10.65 6.83
CA LEU A 371 13.47 11.56 5.78
C LEU A 371 13.11 10.83 4.48
N LEU A 372 13.97 9.93 4.00
CA LEU A 372 13.81 9.31 2.69
C LEU A 372 12.66 8.30 2.64
N VAL A 373 12.51 7.44 3.65
CA VAL A 373 11.54 6.34 3.61
C VAL A 373 10.09 6.84 3.62
N PRO A 374 9.67 7.75 4.50
CA PRO A 374 8.31 8.29 4.43
C PRO A 374 8.04 9.06 3.13
N LEU A 375 8.99 9.90 2.69
CA LEU A 375 8.82 10.69 1.46
C LEU A 375 8.62 9.80 0.22
N VAL A 376 9.41 8.75 0.06
CA VAL A 376 9.26 7.84 -1.08
C VAL A 376 8.09 6.90 -0.88
N GLY A 377 7.96 6.29 0.29
CA GLY A 377 6.94 5.29 0.58
C GLY A 377 5.52 5.84 0.56
N SER A 378 5.29 7.04 1.12
CA SER A 378 3.95 7.62 1.18
C SER A 378 3.61 8.52 -0.01
N LEU A 379 4.60 9.24 -0.60
CA LEU A 379 4.31 10.23 -1.64
C LEU A 379 4.36 9.66 -3.06
N PHE A 380 5.21 8.68 -3.32
CA PHE A 380 5.48 8.24 -4.69
C PHE A 380 5.27 6.75 -4.94
N ALA A 381 5.49 5.88 -3.93
CA ALA A 381 5.47 4.45 -4.14
C ALA A 381 4.10 3.95 -4.61
N ASP A 382 3.02 4.36 -3.97
CA ASP A 382 1.66 3.93 -4.34
C ASP A 382 1.25 4.44 -5.72
N PHE A 383 1.63 5.69 -6.05
CA PHE A 383 1.38 6.28 -7.36
C PHE A 383 2.07 5.49 -8.47
N LEU A 384 3.39 5.27 -8.34
CA LEU A 384 4.20 4.58 -9.34
C LEU A 384 3.83 3.09 -9.43
N ASN A 385 3.49 2.47 -8.28
CA ASN A 385 3.04 1.11 -8.23
C ASN A 385 1.75 0.91 -9.01
N SER A 386 0.76 1.76 -8.79
CA SER A 386 -0.53 1.68 -9.49
C SER A 386 -0.37 1.82 -11.02
N LEU A 387 0.48 2.74 -11.48
CA LEU A 387 0.80 2.88 -12.91
C LEU A 387 1.50 1.63 -13.46
N THR A 388 2.47 1.09 -12.72
CA THR A 388 3.22 -0.10 -13.13
C THR A 388 2.31 -1.33 -13.21
N ILE A 389 1.44 -1.53 -12.21
CA ILE A 389 0.46 -2.64 -12.20
C ILE A 389 -0.47 -2.55 -13.39
N THR A 390 -1.02 -1.36 -13.68
CA THR A 390 -1.89 -1.12 -14.83
C THR A 390 -1.20 -1.49 -16.13
N PHE A 391 0.08 -1.12 -16.28
CA PHE A 391 0.88 -1.53 -17.41
C PHE A 391 0.98 -3.07 -17.52
N PHE A 392 1.36 -3.75 -16.43
CA PHE A 392 1.49 -5.22 -16.44
C PHE A 392 0.18 -5.93 -16.80
N ILE A 393 -0.97 -5.49 -16.25
CA ILE A 393 -2.28 -6.10 -16.53
C ILE A 393 -2.63 -6.00 -18.02
N ASN A 394 -2.30 -4.87 -18.67
CA ASN A 394 -2.62 -4.66 -20.08
C ASN A 394 -1.68 -5.38 -21.06
N PHE A 395 -0.51 -5.85 -20.61
CA PHE A 395 0.48 -6.53 -21.46
C PHE A 395 0.61 -8.03 -21.21
N LEU A 396 -0.14 -8.60 -20.26
CA LEU A 396 -0.17 -10.04 -19.95
C LEU A 396 -1.37 -10.75 -20.53
#